data_d2b4817baeae5683198041efb7831683
#
_entry.id   d2b4817baeae5683198041efb7831683
#
_cell.length_a   1.000
_cell.length_b   1.000
_cell.length_c   1.000
_cell.angle_alpha   90.00
_cell.angle_beta   90.00
_cell.angle_gamma   90.00
#
_symmetry.space_group_name_H-M   'P 1'
#
loop_
_entity.id
_entity.type
_entity.pdbx_description
1 polymer ?
#
loop_
_entity_poly.entity_id
_entity_poly.type
_entity_poly.pdbx_seq_one_letter_code
_entity_poly.pdbx_strand_id
1 'polypeptide(L)'
;MNITTGRRRLGLVSVTAAAALVLAAYGGTDDGGNGDATGGSTGGSTGGSSGESVTLNLATMAIETTPNGKVSQWFFDELESRSDGRLTVDVTPPESICKGPEIAECVRDGRADLGVSIPDYTPQLFPTTSIVTVPFLAENQQAVMKALWDVNTSNADAQAVWDNNGIELVGAWPVGRLVMGSKDEVRNINDFGATRWRVTGPYLQRAFQDVGANVVALPAAETYEGVERGVADAVAWTLDGAVDYKLMEQLPYWTDPGVGHYTTFSMWINPDVYAGLPDDLRAIFDEVREEFNNGQGMAQYGDAAAGQCTTMFDSDRIEQFTRWDDAATAEWSDAIGDSLQAEWVTAAEEQGLANAQSYLDEYLAALESSGDDTVDPVIACVDQFQDR
;
A
#
# COMPACT_ATOMS: atom_id res chain seq x y z
N MET A 1 -17.48 -19.18 56.65
CA MET A 1 -16.10 -19.22 57.15
C MET A 1 -15.43 -17.97 56.62
N ASN A 2 -15.19 -17.01 57.52
CA ASN A 2 -14.67 -15.67 57.27
C ASN A 2 -13.23 -15.65 56.80
N ILE A 3 -12.86 -14.79 55.82
CA ILE A 3 -11.48 -14.26 55.67
C ILE A 3 -11.55 -12.88 55.06
N THR A 4 -11.28 -12.03 55.82
CA THR A 4 -10.67 -10.71 56.08
C THR A 4 -10.02 -9.97 54.89
N THR A 5 -10.49 -8.73 54.76
CA THR A 5 -9.97 -7.60 53.97
C THR A 5 -8.60 -7.11 54.49
N GLY A 6 -7.69 -6.81 53.54
CA GLY A 6 -6.43 -6.13 53.78
C GLY A 6 -6.26 -4.91 52.86
N ARG A 7 -6.65 -3.73 53.35
CA ARG A 7 -6.35 -2.43 52.74
C ARG A 7 -4.90 -2.02 53.04
N ARG A 8 -4.09 -1.79 52.03
CA ARG A 8 -2.84 -1.02 52.19
C ARG A 8 -2.97 0.30 51.44
N ARG A 9 -2.86 1.37 52.25
CA ARG A 9 -2.72 2.75 51.81
C ARG A 9 -1.26 2.97 51.38
N LEU A 10 -1.01 3.58 50.22
CA LEU A 10 0.28 4.18 49.89
C LEU A 10 0.09 5.69 49.71
N GLY A 11 1.00 6.41 50.33
CA GLY A 11 0.97 7.85 50.48
C GLY A 11 1.49 8.56 49.21
N LEU A 12 0.97 9.76 49.04
CA LEU A 12 1.47 10.77 48.10
C LEU A 12 2.82 11.33 48.62
N VAL A 13 3.80 11.41 47.72
CA VAL A 13 4.97 12.28 47.89
C VAL A 13 4.93 13.31 46.75
N SER A 14 4.68 14.54 47.13
CA SER A 14 4.77 15.72 46.26
C SER A 14 6.22 16.19 46.23
N VAL A 15 6.80 16.33 45.05
CA VAL A 15 8.07 17.03 44.85
C VAL A 15 7.80 18.24 43.96
N THR A 16 7.87 19.41 44.59
CA THR A 16 7.92 20.73 43.94
C THR A 16 9.36 21.04 43.55
N ALA A 17 9.62 21.30 42.29
CA ALA A 17 10.89 21.90 41.84
C ALA A 17 10.60 23.22 41.12
N ALA A 18 11.27 24.24 41.63
CA ALA A 18 11.12 25.63 41.22
C ALA A 18 11.88 25.94 39.92
N ALA A 19 11.27 26.78 39.11
CA ALA A 19 11.85 27.37 37.91
C ALA A 19 12.75 28.56 38.28
N ALA A 20 13.93 28.64 37.68
CA ALA A 20 14.76 29.85 37.69
C ALA A 20 14.91 30.37 36.25
N LEU A 21 14.33 31.55 36.01
CA LEU A 21 14.53 32.39 34.83
C LEU A 21 15.88 33.12 34.97
N VAL A 22 16.70 33.07 33.91
CA VAL A 22 17.83 34.00 33.75
C VAL A 22 17.60 34.78 32.44
N LEU A 23 17.25 36.07 32.62
CA LEU A 23 17.37 37.08 31.56
C LEU A 23 18.80 37.62 31.59
N ALA A 24 19.46 37.63 30.43
CA ALA A 24 20.63 38.46 30.22
C ALA A 24 20.39 39.35 28.99
N ALA A 25 20.09 40.61 29.27
CA ALA A 25 20.16 41.71 28.33
C ALA A 25 21.57 42.25 28.30
N TYR A 26 22.13 42.45 27.11
CA TYR A 26 23.29 43.30 26.92
C TYR A 26 23.05 44.21 25.72
N GLY A 27 22.87 45.46 25.98
CA GLY A 27 22.89 46.55 25.02
C GLY A 27 24.30 47.15 24.97
N GLY A 28 24.66 47.70 23.84
CA GLY A 28 25.93 48.42 23.63
C GLY A 28 25.88 49.22 22.32
N THR A 29 26.00 50.47 22.48
CA THR A 29 25.77 51.67 21.68
C THR A 29 26.79 51.89 20.56
N ASP A 30 26.31 52.54 19.47
CA ASP A 30 26.86 53.56 18.56
C ASP A 30 28.37 53.67 18.37
N ASP A 31 28.81 53.74 17.12
CA ASP A 31 29.36 55.00 16.55
C ASP A 31 29.52 54.96 15.02
N GLY A 32 29.40 56.13 14.41
CA GLY A 32 29.20 56.35 13.00
C GLY A 32 30.47 56.32 12.14
N GLY A 33 30.27 56.27 10.82
CA GLY A 33 31.30 56.41 9.81
C GLY A 33 30.76 56.41 8.39
N ASN A 34 30.63 57.57 7.82
CA ASN A 34 30.25 57.91 6.48
C ASN A 34 31.28 57.37 5.45
N GLY A 35 30.80 56.79 4.31
CA GLY A 35 31.66 56.35 3.22
C GLY A 35 30.88 55.94 1.96
N ASP A 36 30.69 56.91 1.11
CA ASP A 36 30.12 56.86 -0.22
C ASP A 36 30.99 55.98 -1.17
N ALA A 37 30.44 54.98 -1.86
CA ALA A 37 31.02 54.42 -3.09
C ALA A 37 29.95 53.68 -3.92
N THR A 38 29.54 54.33 -4.99
CA THR A 38 28.84 53.80 -6.17
C THR A 38 29.55 52.58 -6.76
N GLY A 39 28.79 51.46 -6.92
CA GLY A 39 29.25 50.32 -7.68
C GLY A 39 28.03 49.46 -8.09
N GLY A 40 27.45 49.74 -9.26
CA GLY A 40 26.40 48.94 -9.85
C GLY A 40 26.88 47.54 -10.16
N SER A 41 26.23 46.55 -9.61
CA SER A 41 26.28 45.16 -10.07
C SER A 41 24.84 44.72 -10.36
N THR A 42 24.53 44.62 -11.63
CA THR A 42 23.34 43.92 -12.13
C THR A 42 23.50 42.43 -11.86
N GLY A 43 23.15 41.99 -10.66
CA GLY A 43 22.94 40.59 -10.38
C GLY A 43 21.55 40.21 -10.83
N GLY A 44 21.45 39.39 -11.88
CA GLY A 44 20.20 38.81 -12.30
C GLY A 44 19.57 38.03 -11.13
N SER A 45 18.46 38.53 -10.65
CA SER A 45 17.57 37.79 -9.77
C SER A 45 16.94 36.69 -10.66
N THR A 46 17.45 35.49 -10.53
CA THR A 46 16.67 34.29 -10.88
C THR A 46 15.48 34.31 -9.94
N GLY A 47 14.31 34.65 -10.49
CA GLY A 47 13.05 34.65 -9.76
C GLY A 47 12.74 33.23 -9.32
N GLY A 48 13.16 32.90 -8.10
CA GLY A 48 12.57 31.81 -7.36
C GLY A 48 11.11 32.18 -7.08
N SER A 49 10.17 31.34 -7.41
CA SER A 49 8.76 31.46 -7.08
C SER A 49 8.65 31.69 -5.56
N SER A 50 8.20 32.89 -5.17
CA SER A 50 8.02 33.27 -3.76
C SER A 50 6.67 32.78 -3.20
N GLY A 51 6.22 31.58 -3.60
CA GLY A 51 4.99 30.95 -3.12
C GLY A 51 5.22 30.23 -1.78
N GLU A 52 4.15 29.99 -1.07
CA GLU A 52 4.10 29.16 0.12
C GLU A 52 4.60 27.75 -0.21
N SER A 53 5.35 27.13 0.73
CA SER A 53 5.82 25.76 0.61
C SER A 53 5.10 24.88 1.62
N VAL A 54 4.76 23.68 1.23
CA VAL A 54 4.07 22.67 2.04
C VAL A 54 4.88 21.39 2.05
N THR A 55 5.06 20.80 3.23
CA THR A 55 5.62 19.45 3.39
C THR A 55 4.54 18.56 3.99
N LEU A 56 4.18 17.49 3.29
CA LEU A 56 3.19 16.51 3.72
C LEU A 56 3.87 15.39 4.52
N ASN A 57 3.37 15.11 5.71
CA ASN A 57 3.88 14.02 6.55
C ASN A 57 3.25 12.70 6.12
N LEU A 58 4.07 11.71 5.76
CA LEU A 58 3.63 10.41 5.26
C LEU A 58 3.70 9.33 6.34
N ALA A 59 2.57 8.69 6.63
CA ALA A 59 2.54 7.39 7.28
C ALA A 59 2.51 6.28 6.21
N THR A 60 3.49 5.41 6.18
CA THR A 60 3.60 4.34 5.18
C THR A 60 3.98 3.00 5.78
N MET A 61 3.50 1.90 5.18
CA MET A 61 4.04 0.57 5.37
C MET A 61 4.89 0.11 4.18
N ALA A 62 4.88 0.84 3.07
CA ALA A 62 5.64 0.48 1.88
C ALA A 62 7.15 0.62 2.14
N ILE A 63 7.90 -0.43 1.79
CA ILE A 63 9.37 -0.40 1.83
C ILE A 63 9.84 0.23 0.53
N GLU A 64 10.70 1.23 0.60
CA GLU A 64 11.15 2.04 -0.53
C GLU A 64 11.74 1.22 -1.70
N THR A 65 12.43 0.11 -1.38
CA THR A 65 13.07 -0.75 -2.38
C THR A 65 12.11 -1.69 -3.12
N THR A 66 10.91 -1.91 -2.57
CA THR A 66 9.90 -2.78 -3.20
C THR A 66 9.30 -2.14 -4.45
N PRO A 67 8.73 -2.92 -5.38
CA PRO A 67 7.97 -2.38 -6.51
C PRO A 67 6.88 -1.40 -6.07
N ASN A 68 6.15 -1.73 -5.01
CA ASN A 68 5.10 -0.87 -4.46
C ASN A 68 5.62 0.42 -3.84
N GLY A 69 6.81 0.37 -3.20
CA GLY A 69 7.51 1.56 -2.72
C GLY A 69 7.93 2.47 -3.87
N LYS A 70 8.42 1.91 -4.98
CA LYS A 70 8.80 2.69 -6.17
C LYS A 70 7.60 3.36 -6.85
N VAL A 71 6.44 2.70 -6.85
CA VAL A 71 5.18 3.30 -7.35
C VAL A 71 4.82 4.55 -6.55
N SER A 72 4.81 4.47 -5.21
CA SER A 72 4.51 5.64 -4.37
C SER A 72 5.59 6.72 -4.46
N GLN A 73 6.87 6.33 -4.56
CA GLN A 73 7.98 7.29 -4.68
C GLN A 73 7.87 8.15 -5.94
N TRP A 74 7.43 7.56 -7.07
CA TRP A 74 7.19 8.32 -8.30
C TRP A 74 6.23 9.50 -8.06
N PHE A 75 5.15 9.29 -7.33
CA PHE A 75 4.20 10.34 -7.00
C PHE A 75 4.84 11.47 -6.19
N PHE A 76 5.66 11.12 -5.21
CA PHE A 76 6.35 12.11 -4.36
C PHE A 76 7.38 12.92 -5.14
N ASP A 77 8.16 12.27 -5.99
CA ASP A 77 9.18 12.89 -6.83
C ASP A 77 8.54 13.86 -7.84
N GLU A 78 7.40 13.51 -8.43
CA GLU A 78 6.68 14.38 -9.37
C GLU A 78 6.08 15.60 -8.67
N LEU A 79 5.54 15.47 -7.45
CA LEU A 79 5.07 16.61 -6.67
C LEU A 79 6.21 17.60 -6.40
N GLU A 80 7.35 17.11 -5.94
CA GLU A 80 8.52 17.93 -5.66
C GLU A 80 9.04 18.60 -6.92
N SER A 81 9.22 17.84 -8.00
CA SER A 81 9.76 18.29 -9.27
C SER A 81 8.89 19.37 -9.92
N ARG A 82 7.56 19.15 -10.01
CA ARG A 82 6.64 20.09 -10.69
C ARG A 82 6.35 21.33 -9.86
N SER A 83 6.51 21.27 -8.55
CA SER A 83 6.33 22.42 -7.67
C SER A 83 7.60 23.24 -7.45
N ASP A 84 8.73 22.93 -8.12
CA ASP A 84 10.04 23.51 -7.85
C ASP A 84 10.46 23.36 -6.35
N GLY A 85 10.14 22.19 -5.74
CA GLY A 85 10.44 21.88 -4.35
C GLY A 85 9.51 22.54 -3.31
N ARG A 86 8.38 23.12 -3.73
CA ARG A 86 7.44 23.77 -2.82
C ARG A 86 6.41 22.81 -2.21
N LEU A 87 6.11 21.71 -2.88
CA LEU A 87 5.26 20.63 -2.35
C LEU A 87 6.10 19.37 -2.24
N THR A 88 6.42 19.00 -1.02
CA THR A 88 7.29 17.85 -0.73
C THR A 88 6.58 16.86 0.19
N VAL A 89 7.08 15.62 0.22
CA VAL A 89 6.59 14.58 1.14
C VAL A 89 7.74 14.17 2.07
N ASP A 90 7.50 14.24 3.37
CA ASP A 90 8.42 13.72 4.39
C ASP A 90 8.19 12.21 4.53
N VAL A 91 9.04 11.43 3.84
CA VAL A 91 8.95 9.96 3.81
C VAL A 91 9.64 9.40 5.06
N THR A 92 8.84 8.97 6.01
CA THR A 92 9.33 8.33 7.23
C THR A 92 9.60 6.83 7.03
N PRO A 93 10.45 6.20 7.88
CA PRO A 93 10.61 4.74 7.81
C PRO A 93 9.27 4.00 7.92
N PRO A 94 9.11 2.86 7.23
CA PRO A 94 7.88 2.09 7.27
C PRO A 94 7.40 1.82 8.70
N GLU A 95 6.10 2.01 8.94
CA GLU A 95 5.43 1.78 10.23
C GLU A 95 5.99 2.55 11.43
N SER A 96 6.74 3.64 11.19
CA SER A 96 7.32 4.46 12.27
C SER A 96 6.30 5.41 12.92
N ILE A 97 5.31 5.89 12.17
CA ILE A 97 4.23 6.75 12.67
C ILE A 97 3.04 5.88 13.11
N CYS A 98 2.56 5.01 12.23
CA CYS A 98 1.42 4.13 12.46
C CYS A 98 1.69 2.76 11.86
N LYS A 99 1.13 1.71 12.46
CA LYS A 99 1.18 0.35 11.91
C LYS A 99 0.31 0.23 10.67
N GLY A 100 0.67 -0.69 9.76
CA GLY A 100 -0.04 -0.89 8.50
C GLY A 100 -1.57 -0.86 8.61
N PRO A 101 -2.19 -1.65 9.53
CA PRO A 101 -3.63 -1.64 9.75
C PRO A 101 -4.21 -0.34 10.30
N GLU A 102 -3.39 0.56 10.85
CA GLU A 102 -3.82 1.79 11.51
C GLU A 102 -3.65 3.04 10.62
N ILE A 103 -2.97 2.93 9.48
CA ILE A 103 -2.57 4.08 8.66
C ILE A 103 -3.77 4.89 8.16
N ALA A 104 -4.86 4.23 7.74
CA ALA A 104 -6.07 4.94 7.31
C ALA A 104 -6.66 5.82 8.42
N GLU A 105 -6.70 5.29 9.66
CA GLU A 105 -7.15 6.06 10.82
C GLU A 105 -6.18 7.18 11.17
N CYS A 106 -4.87 6.96 10.99
CA CYS A 106 -3.88 8.00 11.21
C CYS A 106 -4.06 9.19 10.28
N VAL A 107 -4.39 8.96 9.03
CA VAL A 107 -4.68 10.02 8.04
C VAL A 107 -5.98 10.72 8.42
N ARG A 108 -7.06 9.97 8.67
CA ARG A 108 -8.35 10.55 9.08
C ARG A 108 -8.23 11.43 10.31
N ASP A 109 -7.48 10.98 11.32
CA ASP A 109 -7.34 11.66 12.60
C ASP A 109 -6.28 12.78 12.57
N GLY A 110 -5.65 13.05 11.42
CA GLY A 110 -4.64 14.11 11.24
C GLY A 110 -3.29 13.83 11.92
N ARG A 111 -2.98 12.56 12.22
CA ARG A 111 -1.65 12.14 12.71
C ARG A 111 -0.63 12.03 11.58
N ALA A 112 -1.09 11.91 10.36
CA ALA A 112 -0.35 12.00 9.13
C ALA A 112 -1.20 12.73 8.10
N ASP A 113 -0.56 13.41 7.13
CA ASP A 113 -1.22 14.12 6.06
C ASP A 113 -1.56 13.16 4.91
N LEU A 114 -0.61 12.29 4.58
CA LEU A 114 -0.71 11.22 3.60
C LEU A 114 -0.57 9.84 4.27
N GLY A 115 -1.20 8.83 3.66
CA GLY A 115 -1.05 7.44 4.08
C GLY A 115 -0.85 6.52 2.88
N VAL A 116 0.04 5.52 3.01
CA VAL A 116 0.21 4.44 2.03
C VAL A 116 0.14 3.10 2.75
N SER A 117 -0.90 2.31 2.47
CA SER A 117 -1.08 1.00 3.09
C SER A 117 -1.96 0.07 2.24
N ILE A 118 -2.20 -1.13 2.76
CA ILE A 118 -3.10 -2.13 2.18
C ILE A 118 -4.50 -1.95 2.80
N PRO A 119 -5.51 -1.53 2.01
CA PRO A 119 -6.87 -1.32 2.51
C PRO A 119 -7.51 -2.59 3.08
N ASP A 120 -7.10 -3.78 2.62
CA ASP A 120 -7.64 -5.06 3.06
C ASP A 120 -7.27 -5.44 4.51
N TYR A 121 -6.45 -4.66 5.19
CA TYR A 121 -6.28 -4.79 6.64
C TYR A 121 -7.49 -4.27 7.42
N THR A 122 -8.29 -3.39 6.81
CA THR A 122 -9.53 -2.84 7.36
C THR A 122 -10.63 -2.83 6.29
N PRO A 123 -10.99 -4.01 5.72
CA PRO A 123 -11.84 -4.10 4.53
C PRO A 123 -13.22 -3.46 4.71
N GLN A 124 -13.70 -3.37 5.95
CA GLN A 124 -14.96 -2.70 6.27
C GLN A 124 -14.97 -1.19 5.96
N LEU A 125 -13.80 -0.56 5.83
CA LEU A 125 -13.68 0.85 5.44
C LEU A 125 -13.53 1.00 3.92
N PHE A 126 -13.15 -0.05 3.21
CA PHE A 126 -12.73 0.01 1.81
C PHE A 126 -13.45 -1.02 0.92
N PRO A 127 -14.80 -1.03 0.92
CA PRO A 127 -15.53 -1.98 0.09
C PRO A 127 -15.20 -1.84 -1.40
N THR A 128 -14.91 -0.63 -1.87
CA THR A 128 -14.63 -0.37 -3.29
C THR A 128 -13.33 -1.00 -3.77
N THR A 129 -12.26 -0.99 -2.97
CA THR A 129 -10.97 -1.58 -3.36
C THR A 129 -10.90 -3.08 -3.06
N SER A 130 -11.69 -3.57 -2.12
CA SER A 130 -11.72 -4.99 -1.74
C SER A 130 -12.16 -5.93 -2.87
N ILE A 131 -12.80 -5.41 -3.93
CA ILE A 131 -13.15 -6.19 -5.14
C ILE A 131 -11.92 -6.87 -5.77
N VAL A 132 -10.75 -6.24 -5.70
CA VAL A 132 -9.51 -6.81 -6.24
C VAL A 132 -9.11 -8.11 -5.52
N THR A 133 -9.60 -8.34 -4.30
CA THR A 133 -9.30 -9.57 -3.56
C THR A 133 -10.17 -10.76 -3.98
N VAL A 134 -11.17 -10.54 -4.85
CA VAL A 134 -11.89 -11.63 -5.53
C VAL A 134 -10.97 -12.21 -6.59
N PRO A 135 -10.55 -13.47 -6.47
CA PRO A 135 -9.57 -14.07 -7.35
C PRO A 135 -10.10 -14.25 -8.78
N PHE A 136 -9.20 -14.37 -9.75
CA PHE A 136 -9.47 -14.62 -11.18
C PHE A 136 -10.20 -13.49 -11.91
N LEU A 137 -10.32 -12.28 -11.33
CA LEU A 137 -10.95 -11.13 -11.99
C LEU A 137 -9.97 -10.27 -12.76
N ALA A 138 -8.75 -10.13 -12.28
CA ALA A 138 -7.83 -9.10 -12.72
C ALA A 138 -6.43 -9.66 -13.02
N GLU A 139 -6.05 -9.67 -14.29
CA GLU A 139 -4.75 -10.18 -14.73
C GLU A 139 -3.77 -9.08 -15.15
N ASN A 140 -4.27 -7.93 -15.60
CA ASN A 140 -3.44 -6.81 -16.02
C ASN A 140 -3.39 -5.72 -14.96
N GLN A 141 -2.18 -5.40 -14.47
CA GLN A 141 -2.02 -4.47 -13.35
C GLN A 141 -2.35 -3.01 -13.70
N GLN A 142 -2.09 -2.55 -14.94
CA GLN A 142 -2.45 -1.20 -15.35
C GLN A 142 -3.96 -1.06 -15.50
N ALA A 143 -4.63 -2.10 -16.04
CA ALA A 143 -6.09 -2.14 -16.12
C ALA A 143 -6.73 -2.06 -14.73
N VAL A 144 -6.20 -2.78 -13.73
CA VAL A 144 -6.69 -2.71 -12.34
C VAL A 144 -6.57 -1.30 -11.78
N MET A 145 -5.39 -0.67 -11.90
CA MET A 145 -5.16 0.69 -11.38
C MET A 145 -6.12 1.69 -12.01
N LYS A 146 -6.22 1.66 -13.34
CA LYS A 146 -7.10 2.56 -14.08
C LYS A 146 -8.57 2.31 -13.79
N ALA A 147 -9.02 1.06 -13.75
CA ALA A 147 -10.40 0.71 -13.47
C ALA A 147 -10.81 1.16 -12.05
N LEU A 148 -9.96 0.95 -11.05
CA LEU A 148 -10.21 1.43 -9.70
C LEU A 148 -10.32 2.96 -9.65
N TRP A 149 -9.44 3.67 -10.33
CA TRP A 149 -9.50 5.13 -10.40
C TRP A 149 -10.77 5.62 -11.08
N ASP A 150 -11.04 5.15 -12.29
CA ASP A 150 -12.17 5.58 -13.09
C ASP A 150 -13.49 5.35 -12.34
N VAL A 151 -13.69 4.16 -11.74
CA VAL A 151 -14.95 3.86 -11.06
C VAL A 151 -15.06 4.58 -9.73
N ASN A 152 -13.99 4.67 -8.91
CA ASN A 152 -14.05 5.40 -7.65
C ASN A 152 -14.25 6.91 -7.82
N THR A 153 -13.86 7.49 -8.96
CA THR A 153 -14.02 8.93 -9.23
C THR A 153 -15.29 9.27 -9.99
N SER A 154 -15.88 8.34 -10.75
CA SER A 154 -17.10 8.57 -11.53
C SER A 154 -18.38 8.07 -10.85
N ASN A 155 -18.31 7.02 -10.02
CA ASN A 155 -19.45 6.42 -9.35
C ASN A 155 -19.77 7.17 -8.04
N ALA A 156 -20.98 7.75 -7.95
CA ALA A 156 -21.37 8.57 -6.81
C ALA A 156 -21.47 7.76 -5.47
N ASP A 157 -21.84 6.48 -5.55
CA ASP A 157 -21.93 5.62 -4.35
C ASP A 157 -20.53 5.28 -3.84
N ALA A 158 -19.55 5.10 -4.73
CA ALA A 158 -18.14 4.92 -4.36
C ALA A 158 -17.56 6.18 -3.71
N GLN A 159 -17.81 7.37 -4.29
CA GLN A 159 -17.39 8.64 -3.68
C GLN A 159 -17.95 8.82 -2.28
N ALA A 160 -19.23 8.46 -2.08
CA ALA A 160 -19.86 8.54 -0.76
C ALA A 160 -19.18 7.62 0.29
N VAL A 161 -18.59 6.50 -0.11
CA VAL A 161 -17.80 5.65 0.80
C VAL A 161 -16.56 6.39 1.30
N TRP A 162 -15.82 7.06 0.40
CA TRP A 162 -14.62 7.83 0.77
C TRP A 162 -14.97 9.01 1.67
N ASP A 163 -16.00 9.78 1.33
CA ASP A 163 -16.48 10.91 2.12
C ASP A 163 -16.89 10.48 3.54
N ASN A 164 -17.64 9.38 3.66
CA ASN A 164 -18.08 8.85 4.94
C ASN A 164 -16.91 8.35 5.81
N ASN A 165 -15.82 7.90 5.20
CA ASN A 165 -14.62 7.47 5.92
C ASN A 165 -13.73 8.65 6.33
N GLY A 166 -13.99 9.87 5.85
CA GLY A 166 -13.22 11.07 6.18
C GLY A 166 -11.77 11.02 5.67
N ILE A 167 -11.55 10.37 4.56
CA ILE A 167 -10.26 10.29 3.83
C ILE A 167 -10.53 10.42 2.34
N GLU A 168 -9.58 11.01 1.61
CA GLU A 168 -9.67 11.16 0.16
C GLU A 168 -8.70 10.19 -0.54
N LEU A 169 -9.19 9.49 -1.56
CA LEU A 169 -8.38 8.58 -2.36
C LEU A 169 -7.45 9.37 -3.26
N VAL A 170 -6.14 9.17 -3.12
CA VAL A 170 -5.13 9.67 -4.06
C VAL A 170 -4.91 8.69 -5.21
N GLY A 171 -4.87 7.41 -4.89
CA GLY A 171 -4.79 6.34 -5.87
C GLY A 171 -4.79 4.96 -5.23
N ALA A 172 -5.12 3.95 -6.05
CA ALA A 172 -5.06 2.55 -5.66
C ALA A 172 -4.44 1.74 -6.80
N TRP A 173 -3.48 0.88 -6.47
CA TRP A 173 -2.77 0.06 -7.46
C TRP A 173 -2.59 -1.37 -6.97
N PRO A 174 -2.57 -2.38 -7.86
CA PRO A 174 -2.36 -3.75 -7.45
C PRO A 174 -0.94 -3.96 -6.91
N VAL A 175 -0.84 -4.78 -5.86
CA VAL A 175 0.46 -5.11 -5.24
C VAL A 175 1.34 -5.97 -6.14
N GLY A 176 0.76 -6.56 -7.17
CA GLY A 176 1.40 -7.50 -8.09
C GLY A 176 0.59 -8.80 -8.24
N ARG A 177 1.02 -9.66 -9.15
CA ARG A 177 0.44 -10.98 -9.38
C ARG A 177 0.70 -11.89 -8.18
N LEU A 178 -0.30 -12.67 -7.80
CA LEU A 178 -0.19 -13.65 -6.73
C LEU A 178 0.85 -14.72 -7.07
N VAL A 179 1.77 -14.94 -6.15
CA VAL A 179 2.59 -16.14 -6.09
C VAL A 179 2.46 -16.80 -4.72
N MET A 180 2.67 -18.10 -4.66
CA MET A 180 2.64 -18.86 -3.42
C MET A 180 4.03 -19.32 -3.07
N GLY A 181 4.51 -19.00 -1.85
CA GLY A 181 5.74 -19.51 -1.28
C GLY A 181 5.45 -20.59 -0.24
N SER A 182 6.15 -21.73 -0.27
CA SER A 182 5.88 -22.87 0.62
C SER A 182 7.13 -23.69 0.95
N LYS A 183 7.04 -24.53 1.99
CA LYS A 183 8.09 -25.47 2.38
C LYS A 183 8.17 -26.68 1.47
N ASP A 184 7.05 -27.07 0.89
CA ASP A 184 6.90 -28.19 -0.03
C ASP A 184 6.30 -27.73 -1.34
N GLU A 185 6.51 -28.44 -2.43
CA GLU A 185 5.97 -28.11 -3.74
C GLU A 185 4.43 -28.17 -3.73
N VAL A 186 3.79 -27.16 -4.34
CA VAL A 186 2.33 -27.00 -4.44
C VAL A 186 1.94 -26.88 -5.92
N ARG A 187 1.22 -27.88 -6.43
CA ARG A 187 0.88 -28.01 -7.87
C ARG A 187 -0.58 -27.79 -8.19
N ASN A 188 -1.45 -27.93 -7.21
CA ASN A 188 -2.90 -27.76 -7.35
C ASN A 188 -3.55 -27.61 -5.95
N ILE A 189 -4.86 -27.41 -5.91
CA ILE A 189 -5.61 -27.20 -4.67
C ILE A 189 -5.60 -28.39 -3.70
N ASN A 190 -5.32 -29.62 -4.17
CA ASN A 190 -5.27 -30.80 -3.28
C ASN A 190 -4.04 -30.75 -2.35
N ASP A 191 -3.03 -29.95 -2.66
CA ASP A 191 -1.82 -29.79 -1.84
C ASP A 191 -2.04 -28.78 -0.70
N PHE A 192 -3.19 -28.09 -0.61
CA PHE A 192 -3.46 -27.07 0.41
C PHE A 192 -3.76 -27.62 1.80
N GLY A 193 -4.36 -28.81 1.91
CA GLY A 193 -5.13 -29.26 3.06
C GLY A 193 -4.39 -29.40 4.40
N ALA A 194 -3.08 -29.66 4.41
CA ALA A 194 -2.29 -29.81 5.64
C ALA A 194 -1.49 -28.56 6.02
N THR A 195 -1.44 -27.56 5.13
CA THR A 195 -0.58 -26.39 5.21
C THR A 195 -1.34 -25.20 5.79
N ARG A 196 -0.68 -24.44 6.66
CA ARG A 196 -1.23 -23.18 7.17
C ARG A 196 -0.76 -22.06 6.28
N TRP A 197 -1.71 -21.49 5.55
CA TRP A 197 -1.48 -20.46 4.55
C TRP A 197 -1.65 -19.07 5.14
N ARG A 198 -0.62 -18.23 5.08
CA ARG A 198 -0.80 -16.80 5.29
C ARG A 198 -1.38 -16.19 4.02
N VAL A 199 -2.59 -15.63 4.13
CA VAL A 199 -3.31 -15.03 3.01
C VAL A 199 -3.82 -13.65 3.43
N THR A 200 -3.71 -12.65 2.54
CA THR A 200 -4.26 -11.30 2.70
C THR A 200 -5.45 -11.13 1.74
N GLY A 201 -6.41 -10.33 2.17
CA GLY A 201 -7.64 -10.06 1.41
C GLY A 201 -8.79 -11.01 1.77
N PRO A 202 -9.98 -10.46 2.05
CA PRO A 202 -11.09 -11.25 2.58
C PRO A 202 -11.55 -12.35 1.61
N TYR A 203 -11.71 -12.02 0.33
CA TYR A 203 -12.23 -12.97 -0.66
C TYR A 203 -11.17 -13.98 -1.11
N LEU A 204 -9.88 -13.59 -1.16
CA LEU A 204 -8.81 -14.55 -1.38
C LEU A 204 -8.69 -15.54 -0.21
N GLN A 205 -8.81 -15.08 1.04
CA GLN A 205 -8.85 -15.97 2.20
C GLN A 205 -10.00 -16.97 2.08
N ARG A 206 -11.17 -16.49 1.65
CA ARG A 206 -12.34 -17.35 1.43
C ARG A 206 -12.09 -18.37 0.32
N ALA A 207 -11.48 -17.97 -0.80
CA ALA A 207 -11.13 -18.86 -1.90
C ALA A 207 -10.19 -20.01 -1.47
N PHE A 208 -9.23 -19.73 -0.59
CA PHE A 208 -8.38 -20.77 0.00
C PHE A 208 -9.17 -21.69 0.93
N GLN A 209 -10.06 -21.14 1.77
CA GLN A 209 -10.88 -21.91 2.72
C GLN A 209 -11.87 -22.82 2.00
N ASP A 210 -12.48 -22.37 0.90
CA ASP A 210 -13.47 -23.14 0.15
C ASP A 210 -12.88 -24.40 -0.51
N VAL A 211 -11.57 -24.39 -0.77
CA VAL A 211 -10.83 -25.58 -1.23
C VAL A 211 -10.08 -26.30 -0.09
N GLY A 212 -10.41 -26.02 1.16
CA GLY A 212 -9.96 -26.78 2.31
C GLY A 212 -8.63 -26.33 2.95
N ALA A 213 -8.08 -25.18 2.57
CA ALA A 213 -6.87 -24.63 3.16
C ALA A 213 -7.09 -24.11 4.61
N ASN A 214 -6.08 -24.26 5.46
CA ASN A 214 -6.04 -23.59 6.76
C ASN A 214 -5.46 -22.19 6.58
N VAL A 215 -6.28 -21.15 6.74
CA VAL A 215 -5.88 -19.76 6.51
C VAL A 215 -5.51 -19.06 7.81
N VAL A 216 -4.40 -18.31 7.81
CA VAL A 216 -3.92 -17.45 8.90
C VAL A 216 -3.79 -16.02 8.35
N ALA A 217 -4.37 -15.07 9.05
CA ALA A 217 -4.21 -13.65 8.74
C ALA A 217 -3.05 -13.07 9.57
N LEU A 218 -2.02 -12.57 8.88
CA LEU A 218 -0.88 -11.88 9.49
C LEU A 218 -0.56 -10.63 8.67
N PRO A 219 -0.30 -9.48 9.30
CA PRO A 219 0.29 -8.32 8.62
C PRO A 219 1.64 -8.67 7.97
N ALA A 220 2.01 -7.92 6.94
CA ALA A 220 3.25 -8.18 6.21
C ALA A 220 4.48 -8.20 7.12
N ALA A 221 4.62 -7.20 8.00
CA ALA A 221 5.75 -7.07 8.91
C ALA A 221 5.91 -8.24 9.90
N GLU A 222 4.83 -8.97 10.19
CA GLU A 222 4.84 -10.08 11.14
C GLU A 222 5.06 -11.46 10.50
N THR A 223 5.05 -11.52 9.15
CA THR A 223 4.99 -12.80 8.44
C THR A 223 6.29 -13.58 8.52
N TYR A 224 7.47 -12.93 8.41
CA TYR A 224 8.75 -13.63 8.53
C TYR A 224 8.87 -14.40 9.86
N GLU A 225 8.60 -13.73 10.98
CA GLU A 225 8.58 -14.36 12.30
C GLU A 225 7.45 -15.39 12.44
N GLY A 226 6.29 -15.12 11.81
CA GLY A 226 5.15 -16.04 11.79
C GLY A 226 5.50 -17.38 11.13
N VAL A 227 6.23 -17.35 10.01
CA VAL A 227 6.73 -18.57 9.33
C VAL A 227 7.83 -19.24 10.15
N GLU A 228 8.79 -18.48 10.69
CA GLU A 228 9.86 -19.00 11.54
C GLU A 228 9.33 -19.77 12.76
N ARG A 229 8.31 -19.20 13.42
CA ARG A 229 7.67 -19.82 14.60
C ARG A 229 6.64 -20.89 14.25
N GLY A 230 6.40 -21.13 12.97
CA GLY A 230 5.42 -22.10 12.50
C GLY A 230 3.97 -21.68 12.76
N VAL A 231 3.65 -20.39 12.80
CA VAL A 231 2.27 -19.88 12.76
C VAL A 231 1.69 -20.08 11.36
N ALA A 232 2.50 -19.84 10.32
CA ALA A 232 2.22 -20.19 8.94
C ALA A 232 3.30 -21.12 8.39
N ASP A 233 2.95 -21.97 7.43
CA ASP A 233 3.86 -22.89 6.74
C ASP A 233 4.07 -22.49 5.28
N ALA A 234 3.19 -21.65 4.75
CA ALA A 234 3.20 -21.13 3.40
C ALA A 234 2.56 -19.73 3.34
N VAL A 235 2.79 -19.01 2.26
CA VAL A 235 2.28 -17.66 2.05
C VAL A 235 1.66 -17.54 0.65
N ALA A 236 0.57 -16.78 0.55
CA ALA A 236 0.08 -16.18 -0.67
C ALA A 236 0.57 -14.71 -0.67
N TRP A 237 1.36 -14.33 -1.69
CA TRP A 237 2.08 -13.06 -1.72
C TRP A 237 2.40 -12.64 -3.16
N THR A 238 3.39 -11.77 -3.32
CA THR A 238 4.04 -11.32 -4.56
C THR A 238 5.55 -11.55 -4.48
N LEU A 239 6.32 -11.23 -5.52
CA LEU A 239 7.78 -11.46 -5.55
C LEU A 239 8.52 -10.76 -4.40
N ASP A 240 8.05 -9.60 -3.95
CA ASP A 240 8.63 -8.87 -2.83
C ASP A 240 8.58 -9.66 -1.52
N GLY A 241 7.59 -10.52 -1.36
CA GLY A 241 7.54 -11.45 -0.22
C GLY A 241 8.75 -12.35 -0.15
N ALA A 242 9.16 -12.90 -1.28
CA ALA A 242 10.35 -13.74 -1.36
C ALA A 242 11.62 -12.95 -1.02
N VAL A 243 11.80 -11.76 -1.62
CA VAL A 243 13.04 -10.99 -1.63
C VAL A 243 13.12 -10.00 -0.47
N ASP A 244 12.23 -8.98 -0.45
CA ASP A 244 12.32 -7.87 0.51
C ASP A 244 11.87 -8.30 1.91
N TYR A 245 10.87 -9.18 2.00
CA TYR A 245 10.45 -9.79 3.27
C TYR A 245 11.23 -11.07 3.60
N LYS A 246 12.23 -11.44 2.78
CA LYS A 246 13.19 -12.55 2.99
C LYS A 246 12.56 -13.92 3.19
N LEU A 247 11.32 -14.11 2.72
CA LEU A 247 10.62 -15.38 2.92
C LEU A 247 11.26 -16.54 2.16
N MET A 248 12.03 -16.27 1.08
CA MET A 248 12.81 -17.30 0.38
C MET A 248 13.89 -17.97 1.28
N GLU A 249 14.24 -17.37 2.42
CA GLU A 249 15.15 -18.00 3.39
C GLU A 249 14.51 -19.22 4.08
N GLN A 250 13.18 -19.30 4.09
CA GLN A 250 12.40 -20.30 4.81
C GLN A 250 11.47 -21.10 3.89
N LEU A 251 11.15 -20.58 2.71
CA LEU A 251 10.19 -21.12 1.76
C LEU A 251 10.88 -21.29 0.38
N PRO A 252 11.42 -22.48 0.09
CA PRO A 252 12.21 -22.71 -1.13
C PRO A 252 11.37 -22.95 -2.38
N TYR A 253 10.09 -23.28 -2.26
CA TYR A 253 9.20 -23.57 -3.40
C TYR A 253 8.27 -22.38 -3.65
N TRP A 254 8.30 -21.85 -4.87
CA TRP A 254 7.42 -20.77 -5.29
C TRP A 254 6.65 -21.18 -6.53
N THR A 255 5.40 -20.73 -6.64
CA THR A 255 4.55 -21.01 -7.79
C THR A 255 3.56 -19.90 -8.07
N ASP A 256 3.29 -19.64 -9.36
CA ASP A 256 2.16 -18.84 -9.83
C ASP A 256 0.95 -19.76 -10.03
N PRO A 257 -0.12 -19.65 -9.25
CA PRO A 257 -1.32 -20.48 -9.39
C PRO A 257 -2.30 -19.98 -10.47
N GLY A 258 -1.98 -18.89 -11.18
CA GLY A 258 -2.87 -18.33 -12.21
C GLY A 258 -4.03 -17.49 -11.66
N VAL A 259 -3.96 -17.02 -10.41
CA VAL A 259 -5.05 -16.25 -9.78
C VAL A 259 -5.14 -14.80 -10.29
N GLY A 260 -4.05 -14.26 -10.80
CA GLY A 260 -3.95 -12.84 -11.16
C GLY A 260 -3.59 -11.96 -9.98
N HIS A 261 -4.03 -10.69 -10.01
CA HIS A 261 -3.87 -9.74 -8.91
C HIS A 261 -4.88 -10.01 -7.79
N TYR A 262 -4.52 -9.75 -6.53
CA TYR A 262 -5.31 -10.24 -5.39
C TYR A 262 -5.50 -9.23 -4.25
N THR A 263 -4.83 -8.09 -4.27
CA THR A 263 -4.97 -7.00 -3.31
C THR A 263 -4.34 -5.73 -3.86
N THR A 264 -4.55 -4.61 -3.19
CA THR A 264 -4.02 -3.30 -3.59
C THR A 264 -3.19 -2.68 -2.50
N PHE A 265 -2.25 -1.83 -2.90
CA PHE A 265 -1.87 -0.66 -2.11
C PHE A 265 -2.84 0.48 -2.44
N SER A 266 -3.05 1.35 -1.48
CA SER A 266 -3.76 2.61 -1.70
C SER A 266 -3.01 3.76 -1.02
N MET A 267 -3.11 4.93 -1.65
CA MET A 267 -2.63 6.20 -1.11
C MET A 267 -3.83 7.07 -0.78
N TRP A 268 -3.81 7.66 0.40
CA TRP A 268 -4.88 8.52 0.91
C TRP A 268 -4.32 9.84 1.40
N ILE A 269 -5.13 10.90 1.33
CA ILE A 269 -4.83 12.20 1.91
C ILE A 269 -5.93 12.60 2.89
N ASN A 270 -5.57 13.31 3.94
CA ASN A 270 -6.55 13.95 4.81
C ASN A 270 -7.27 15.07 4.04
N PRO A 271 -8.63 15.08 3.99
CA PRO A 271 -9.37 16.06 3.19
C PRO A 271 -9.12 17.52 3.60
N ASP A 272 -8.91 17.79 4.90
CA ASP A 272 -8.64 19.15 5.38
C ASP A 272 -7.23 19.62 4.95
N VAL A 273 -6.26 18.71 4.91
CA VAL A 273 -4.91 19.00 4.39
C VAL A 273 -4.97 19.28 2.88
N TYR A 274 -5.68 18.44 2.12
CA TYR A 274 -5.86 18.65 0.68
C TYR A 274 -6.56 19.98 0.38
N ALA A 275 -7.66 20.28 1.07
CA ALA A 275 -8.38 21.54 0.92
C ALA A 275 -7.56 22.76 1.34
N GLY A 276 -6.61 22.58 2.28
CA GLY A 276 -5.69 23.61 2.76
C GLY A 276 -4.50 23.89 1.86
N LEU A 277 -4.27 23.09 0.80
CA LEU A 277 -3.18 23.37 -0.14
C LEU A 277 -3.42 24.70 -0.86
N PRO A 278 -2.36 25.53 -1.07
CA PRO A 278 -2.41 26.66 -1.98
C PRO A 278 -2.96 26.25 -3.36
N ASP A 279 -3.75 27.09 -4.00
CA ASP A 279 -4.45 26.74 -5.24
C ASP A 279 -3.51 26.24 -6.36
N ASP A 280 -2.31 26.81 -6.48
CA ASP A 280 -1.31 26.38 -7.46
C ASP A 280 -0.66 25.04 -7.10
N LEU A 281 -0.44 24.75 -5.83
CA LEU A 281 0.07 23.45 -5.38
C LEU A 281 -1.00 22.35 -5.46
N ARG A 282 -2.25 22.70 -5.17
CA ARG A 282 -3.37 21.77 -5.35
C ARG A 282 -3.56 21.41 -6.82
N ALA A 283 -3.43 22.37 -7.74
CA ALA A 283 -3.49 22.08 -9.18
C ALA A 283 -2.37 21.12 -9.62
N ILE A 284 -1.13 21.28 -9.11
CA ILE A 284 -0.04 20.34 -9.35
C ILE A 284 -0.35 18.96 -8.77
N PHE A 285 -0.88 18.92 -7.53
CA PHE A 285 -1.27 17.66 -6.89
C PHE A 285 -2.29 16.90 -7.73
N ASP A 286 -3.32 17.60 -8.24
CA ASP A 286 -4.37 17.01 -9.07
C ASP A 286 -3.83 16.50 -10.42
N GLU A 287 -2.93 17.24 -11.06
CA GLU A 287 -2.29 16.83 -12.31
C GLU A 287 -1.44 15.57 -12.12
N VAL A 288 -0.63 15.53 -11.06
CA VAL A 288 0.19 14.36 -10.73
C VAL A 288 -0.69 13.16 -10.36
N ARG A 289 -1.77 13.38 -9.60
CA ARG A 289 -2.74 12.35 -9.23
C ARG A 289 -3.42 11.73 -10.45
N GLU A 290 -3.81 12.54 -11.41
CA GLU A 290 -4.41 12.08 -12.67
C GLU A 290 -3.42 11.21 -13.47
N GLU A 291 -2.19 11.68 -13.67
CA GLU A 291 -1.17 10.92 -14.39
C GLU A 291 -0.76 9.64 -13.67
N PHE A 292 -0.67 9.69 -12.34
CA PHE A 292 -0.39 8.51 -11.51
C PHE A 292 -1.38 7.39 -11.79
N ASN A 293 -2.68 7.70 -11.74
CA ASN A 293 -3.75 6.74 -11.91
C ASN A 293 -3.99 6.33 -13.38
N ASN A 294 -3.52 7.13 -14.34
CA ASN A 294 -3.48 6.77 -15.76
C ASN A 294 -2.28 5.85 -16.14
N GLY A 295 -1.58 5.29 -15.14
CA GLY A 295 -0.57 4.26 -15.32
C GLY A 295 0.88 4.73 -15.19
N GLN A 296 1.15 6.04 -15.11
CA GLN A 296 2.52 6.56 -14.95
C GLN A 296 3.16 6.06 -13.65
N GLY A 297 2.39 5.95 -12.57
CA GLY A 297 2.85 5.38 -11.30
C GLY A 297 3.32 3.93 -11.44
N MET A 298 2.69 3.12 -12.29
CA MET A 298 3.06 1.71 -12.50
C MET A 298 4.30 1.50 -13.37
N ALA A 299 4.79 2.53 -14.07
CA ALA A 299 5.98 2.41 -14.90
C ALA A 299 7.23 1.96 -14.09
N GLN A 300 7.31 2.35 -12.82
CA GLN A 300 8.42 1.97 -11.93
C GLN A 300 8.31 0.55 -11.36
N TYR A 301 7.11 -0.04 -11.41
CA TYR A 301 6.84 -1.37 -10.87
C TYR A 301 7.62 -2.45 -11.62
N GLY A 302 7.57 -2.41 -12.95
CA GLY A 302 8.15 -3.46 -13.81
C GLY A 302 9.65 -3.65 -13.60
N ASP A 303 10.42 -2.57 -13.57
CA ASP A 303 11.88 -2.60 -13.38
C ASP A 303 12.25 -3.15 -12.00
N ALA A 304 11.54 -2.74 -10.96
CA ALA A 304 11.76 -3.22 -9.60
C ALA A 304 11.40 -4.72 -9.46
N ALA A 305 10.30 -5.16 -10.05
CA ALA A 305 9.90 -6.56 -10.05
C ALA A 305 10.89 -7.46 -10.84
N ALA A 306 11.43 -6.96 -11.96
CA ALA A 306 12.49 -7.66 -12.70
C ALA A 306 13.77 -7.80 -11.87
N GLY A 307 14.13 -6.79 -11.07
CA GLY A 307 15.23 -6.86 -10.11
C GLY A 307 15.02 -7.91 -9.04
N GLN A 308 13.80 -8.06 -8.53
CA GLN A 308 13.44 -9.12 -7.58
C GLN A 308 13.53 -10.50 -8.22
N CYS A 309 13.03 -10.64 -9.46
CA CYS A 309 13.18 -11.89 -10.21
C CYS A 309 14.65 -12.30 -10.35
N THR A 310 15.51 -11.37 -10.72
CA THR A 310 16.96 -11.61 -10.82
C THR A 310 17.53 -12.07 -9.48
N THR A 311 17.14 -11.43 -8.38
CA THR A 311 17.57 -11.80 -7.02
C THR A 311 17.11 -13.22 -6.65
N MET A 312 15.88 -13.59 -6.96
CA MET A 312 15.38 -14.95 -6.75
C MET A 312 16.13 -15.97 -7.62
N PHE A 313 16.34 -15.64 -8.90
CA PHE A 313 16.99 -16.52 -9.88
C PHE A 313 18.44 -16.81 -9.50
N ASP A 314 19.18 -15.82 -9.01
CA ASP A 314 20.60 -15.94 -8.61
C ASP A 314 20.77 -16.57 -7.22
N SER A 315 19.66 -16.74 -6.48
CA SER A 315 19.67 -17.29 -5.12
C SER A 315 19.82 -18.81 -5.13
N ASP A 316 20.60 -19.36 -4.18
CA ASP A 316 20.66 -20.78 -3.84
C ASP A 316 19.51 -21.21 -2.91
N ARG A 317 18.64 -20.28 -2.50
CA ARG A 317 17.52 -20.53 -1.59
C ARG A 317 16.26 -21.01 -2.30
N ILE A 318 16.13 -20.73 -3.60
CA ILE A 318 14.99 -21.13 -4.40
C ILE A 318 15.27 -22.48 -5.05
N GLU A 319 14.52 -23.50 -4.67
CA GLU A 319 14.58 -24.82 -5.30
C GLU A 319 13.79 -24.85 -6.59
N GLN A 320 12.59 -24.23 -6.59
CA GLN A 320 11.73 -24.15 -7.77
C GLN A 320 10.92 -22.85 -7.77
N PHE A 321 10.71 -22.30 -8.97
CA PHE A 321 9.66 -21.33 -9.25
C PHE A 321 8.92 -21.78 -10.52
N THR A 322 7.66 -22.19 -10.35
CA THR A 322 6.84 -22.83 -11.39
C THR A 322 5.54 -22.06 -11.61
N ARG A 323 4.80 -22.47 -12.59
CA ARG A 323 3.39 -22.09 -12.77
C ARG A 323 2.54 -23.36 -12.77
N TRP A 324 1.34 -23.27 -12.21
CA TRP A 324 0.33 -24.30 -12.40
C TRP A 324 -0.04 -24.43 -13.88
N ASP A 325 -0.42 -25.60 -14.29
CA ASP A 325 -1.03 -25.78 -15.61
C ASP A 325 -2.46 -25.23 -15.63
N ASP A 326 -2.98 -24.97 -16.83
CA ASP A 326 -4.30 -24.37 -17.02
C ASP A 326 -5.42 -25.22 -16.38
N ALA A 327 -5.25 -26.55 -16.31
CA ALA A 327 -6.24 -27.44 -15.72
C ALA A 327 -6.29 -27.31 -14.20
N ALA A 328 -5.15 -27.16 -13.53
CA ALA A 328 -5.08 -26.93 -12.08
C ALA A 328 -5.64 -25.55 -11.69
N THR A 329 -5.34 -24.52 -12.49
CA THR A 329 -5.92 -23.19 -12.32
C THR A 329 -7.42 -23.20 -12.53
N ALA A 330 -7.91 -23.86 -13.58
CA ALA A 330 -9.33 -23.99 -13.87
C ALA A 330 -10.07 -24.79 -12.77
N GLU A 331 -9.46 -25.86 -12.22
CA GLU A 331 -10.05 -26.61 -11.12
C GLU A 331 -10.34 -25.71 -9.91
N TRP A 332 -9.44 -24.79 -9.59
CA TRP A 332 -9.67 -23.83 -8.49
C TRP A 332 -10.71 -22.78 -8.85
N SER A 333 -10.62 -22.17 -10.03
CA SER A 333 -11.58 -21.19 -10.51
C SER A 333 -13.01 -21.76 -10.57
N ASP A 334 -13.18 -22.98 -11.11
CA ASP A 334 -14.46 -23.68 -11.19
C ASP A 334 -15.04 -24.03 -9.80
N ALA A 335 -14.18 -24.37 -8.84
CA ALA A 335 -14.60 -24.66 -7.46
C ALA A 335 -15.18 -23.44 -6.76
N ILE A 336 -14.72 -22.23 -7.10
CA ILE A 336 -15.20 -20.97 -6.53
C ILE A 336 -16.41 -20.45 -7.31
N GLY A 337 -16.37 -20.51 -8.63
CA GLY A 337 -17.36 -19.92 -9.53
C GLY A 337 -17.59 -18.42 -9.22
N ASP A 338 -18.82 -17.95 -9.41
CA ASP A 338 -19.19 -16.55 -9.18
C ASP A 338 -19.59 -16.26 -7.71
N SER A 339 -19.42 -17.24 -6.81
CA SER A 339 -19.91 -17.12 -5.44
C SER A 339 -19.29 -15.97 -4.67
N LEU A 340 -17.98 -15.73 -4.85
CA LEU A 340 -17.24 -14.67 -4.17
C LEU A 340 -17.58 -13.27 -4.70
N GLN A 341 -17.94 -13.13 -5.97
CA GLN A 341 -18.46 -11.87 -6.51
C GLN A 341 -19.79 -11.52 -5.86
N ALA A 342 -20.72 -12.49 -5.75
CA ALA A 342 -21.99 -12.28 -5.09
C ALA A 342 -21.85 -11.99 -3.57
N GLU A 343 -20.89 -12.65 -2.91
CA GLU A 343 -20.55 -12.38 -1.52
C GLU A 343 -19.98 -10.97 -1.36
N TRP A 344 -19.09 -10.54 -2.28
CA TRP A 344 -18.55 -9.17 -2.28
C TRP A 344 -19.67 -8.13 -2.43
N VAL A 345 -20.59 -8.31 -3.38
CA VAL A 345 -21.73 -7.38 -3.58
C VAL A 345 -22.53 -7.23 -2.27
N THR A 346 -22.87 -8.34 -1.64
CA THR A 346 -23.63 -8.31 -0.38
C THR A 346 -22.87 -7.59 0.73
N ALA A 347 -21.60 -7.93 0.92
CA ALA A 347 -20.78 -7.34 1.97
C ALA A 347 -20.49 -5.86 1.71
N ALA A 348 -20.25 -5.46 0.46
CA ALA A 348 -19.99 -4.08 0.08
C ALA A 348 -21.22 -3.19 0.33
N GLU A 349 -22.45 -3.68 0.07
CA GLU A 349 -23.68 -2.97 0.40
C GLU A 349 -23.84 -2.81 1.92
N GLU A 350 -23.55 -3.85 2.71
CA GLU A 350 -23.57 -3.78 4.18
C GLU A 350 -22.52 -2.81 4.73
N GLN A 351 -21.42 -2.60 4.01
CA GLN A 351 -20.34 -1.68 4.35
C GLN A 351 -20.54 -0.26 3.80
N GLY A 352 -21.68 0.01 3.17
CA GLY A 352 -22.09 1.37 2.77
C GLY A 352 -21.85 1.73 1.31
N LEU A 353 -21.40 0.78 0.46
CA LEU A 353 -21.39 0.97 -1.00
C LEU A 353 -22.79 0.66 -1.54
N ALA A 354 -23.63 1.67 -1.66
CA ALA A 354 -24.93 1.50 -2.28
C ALA A 354 -24.78 1.00 -3.73
N ASN A 355 -25.74 0.16 -4.19
CA ASN A 355 -25.72 -0.41 -5.53
C ASN A 355 -24.38 -1.09 -5.91
N ALA A 356 -23.80 -1.89 -5.01
CA ALA A 356 -22.51 -2.56 -5.21
C ALA A 356 -22.46 -3.42 -6.48
N GLN A 357 -23.62 -3.97 -6.93
CA GLN A 357 -23.68 -4.66 -8.22
C GLN A 357 -23.37 -3.72 -9.41
N SER A 358 -23.89 -2.48 -9.40
CA SER A 358 -23.55 -1.49 -10.46
C SER A 358 -22.06 -1.16 -10.46
N TYR A 359 -21.48 -0.99 -9.27
CA TYR A 359 -20.03 -0.78 -9.12
C TYR A 359 -19.23 -1.96 -9.71
N LEU A 360 -19.61 -3.21 -9.41
CA LEU A 360 -18.97 -4.40 -9.95
C LEU A 360 -19.03 -4.43 -11.49
N ASP A 361 -20.22 -4.17 -12.05
CA ASP A 361 -20.42 -4.18 -13.51
C ASP A 361 -19.56 -3.09 -14.19
N GLU A 362 -19.49 -1.88 -13.59
CA GLU A 362 -18.65 -0.79 -14.07
C GLU A 362 -17.15 -1.12 -13.95
N TYR A 363 -16.74 -1.74 -12.84
CA TYR A 363 -15.35 -2.16 -12.63
C TYR A 363 -14.90 -3.23 -13.65
N LEU A 364 -15.72 -4.25 -13.87
CA LEU A 364 -15.43 -5.29 -14.87
C LEU A 364 -15.36 -4.72 -16.28
N ALA A 365 -16.28 -3.82 -16.66
CA ALA A 365 -16.25 -3.14 -17.94
C ALA A 365 -15.00 -2.26 -18.12
N ALA A 366 -14.56 -1.59 -17.04
CA ALA A 366 -13.35 -0.79 -17.04
C ALA A 366 -12.09 -1.65 -17.18
N LEU A 367 -12.04 -2.82 -16.55
CA LEU A 367 -10.94 -3.79 -16.73
C LEU A 367 -10.81 -4.24 -18.17
N GLU A 368 -11.93 -4.61 -18.83
CA GLU A 368 -11.92 -5.03 -20.23
C GLU A 368 -11.44 -3.91 -21.19
N SER A 369 -11.81 -2.66 -20.89
CA SER A 369 -11.48 -1.52 -21.75
C SER A 369 -10.05 -0.99 -21.57
N SER A 370 -9.37 -1.33 -20.48
CA SER A 370 -8.09 -0.75 -20.08
C SER A 370 -6.92 -1.72 -20.21
N GLY A 371 -7.15 -2.96 -20.68
CA GLY A 371 -6.11 -3.97 -20.88
C GLY A 371 -5.09 -3.53 -21.92
N ASP A 372 -3.82 -3.84 -21.69
CA ASP A 372 -2.73 -3.74 -22.65
C ASP A 372 -2.09 -5.13 -22.88
N ASP A 373 -1.18 -5.23 -23.86
CA ASP A 373 -0.49 -6.47 -24.21
C ASP A 373 0.82 -6.67 -23.40
N THR A 374 1.02 -5.94 -22.29
CA THR A 374 2.23 -6.10 -21.49
C THR A 374 2.23 -7.42 -20.74
N VAL A 375 3.34 -8.13 -20.80
CA VAL A 375 3.54 -9.37 -20.04
C VAL A 375 3.82 -9.01 -18.58
N ASP A 376 3.04 -9.63 -17.68
CA ASP A 376 3.26 -9.44 -16.23
C ASP A 376 4.69 -9.86 -15.84
N PRO A 377 5.41 -9.06 -15.03
CA PRO A 377 6.78 -9.37 -14.61
C PRO A 377 6.95 -10.73 -13.92
N VAL A 378 5.92 -11.21 -13.21
CA VAL A 378 5.93 -12.54 -12.59
C VAL A 378 5.92 -13.64 -13.64
N ILE A 379 5.10 -13.48 -14.68
CA ILE A 379 5.04 -14.45 -15.80
C ILE A 379 6.42 -14.55 -16.47
N ALA A 380 7.02 -13.40 -16.80
CA ALA A 380 8.36 -13.36 -17.38
C ALA A 380 9.41 -13.98 -16.46
N CYS A 381 9.26 -13.81 -15.13
CA CYS A 381 10.15 -14.40 -14.14
C CYS A 381 10.03 -15.93 -14.09
N VAL A 382 8.83 -16.47 -14.04
CA VAL A 382 8.60 -17.93 -14.03
C VAL A 382 9.19 -18.59 -15.28
N ASP A 383 9.01 -17.96 -16.45
CA ASP A 383 9.55 -18.49 -17.72
C ASP A 383 11.08 -18.61 -17.67
N GLN A 384 11.80 -17.63 -17.05
CA GLN A 384 13.26 -17.74 -16.85
C GLN A 384 13.66 -18.92 -15.96
N PHE A 385 12.87 -19.25 -14.94
CA PHE A 385 13.15 -20.41 -14.08
C PHE A 385 12.91 -21.74 -14.78
N GLN A 386 11.96 -21.82 -15.69
CA GLN A 386 11.69 -23.06 -16.47
C GLN A 386 12.84 -23.40 -17.45
N ASP A 387 13.60 -22.40 -17.88
CA ASP A 387 14.77 -22.55 -18.78
C ASP A 387 16.08 -22.88 -18.02
N ARG A 388 16.06 -22.97 -16.68
CA ARG A 388 17.22 -23.24 -15.82
C ARG A 388 17.50 -24.74 -15.66
#